data_7fd699fe786be7ee1e37adcc1ffcd190
#
_entry.id   7fd699fe786be7ee1e37adcc1ffcd190
#
_cell.length_a   1.000
_cell.length_b   1.000
_cell.length_c   1.000
_cell.angle_alpha   90.00
_cell.angle_beta   90.00
_cell.angle_gamma   90.00
#
_symmetry.space_group_name_H-M   'P 1'
#
loop_
_entity.id
_entity.type
_entity.pdbx_description
1 polymer ?
#
loop_
_entity_poly.entity_id
_entity_poly.type
_entity_poly.pdbx_seq_one_letter_code
_entity_poly.pdbx_strand_id
1 'polypeptide(L)'
;EAVREHPDLVKKYLGSVVGYRDNFFAALNSAVFSDGSFVYIPKGVRCPMELSTYFRINARNTGQFERTLIVADDDSYVSYLEGCTAPMRDENQLHAAIVEIIVHDRAEVKYSTVQNWYPGDAEGKGGVYNFVTKRGNCKGVDSKLSWTQVETGSAITWKYPSCILTGDNSTAEFYSVAVTNNYQQADTGTKMI
;
A
#
# COMPACT_ATOMS: atom_id res chain seq x y z
N GLU A 1 14.17 8.25 -9.31
CA GLU A 1 13.80 8.82 -10.63
C GLU A 1 12.74 9.90 -10.46
N ALA A 2 11.53 9.61 -9.98
CA ALA A 2 10.43 10.60 -9.85
C ALA A 2 10.81 11.87 -9.07
N VAL A 3 11.56 11.74 -7.99
CA VAL A 3 12.04 12.91 -7.19
C VAL A 3 12.91 13.85 -8.03
N ARG A 4 13.65 13.31 -8.99
CA ARG A 4 14.54 14.09 -9.86
C ARG A 4 13.81 14.68 -11.06
N GLU A 5 12.89 13.92 -11.65
CA GLU A 5 12.24 14.26 -12.92
C GLU A 5 10.91 14.99 -12.73
N HIS A 6 10.21 14.73 -11.61
CA HIS A 6 8.92 15.33 -11.28
C HIS A 6 8.88 15.86 -9.83
N PRO A 7 9.86 16.69 -9.42
CA PRO A 7 10.03 17.11 -8.03
C PRO A 7 8.80 17.84 -7.46
N ASP A 8 8.12 18.63 -8.27
CA ASP A 8 6.97 19.41 -7.83
C ASP A 8 5.76 18.51 -7.50
N LEU A 9 5.51 17.47 -8.31
CA LEU A 9 4.46 16.48 -8.05
C LEU A 9 4.78 15.69 -6.79
N VAL A 10 6.00 15.19 -6.68
CA VAL A 10 6.42 14.43 -5.49
C VAL A 10 6.32 15.29 -4.24
N LYS A 11 6.84 16.52 -4.26
CA LYS A 11 6.79 17.45 -3.14
C LYS A 11 5.35 17.79 -2.73
N LYS A 12 4.44 17.90 -3.70
CA LYS A 12 3.03 18.21 -3.46
C LYS A 12 2.29 17.09 -2.76
N TYR A 13 2.56 15.84 -3.12
CA TYR A 13 1.72 14.71 -2.75
C TYR A 13 2.35 13.73 -1.75
N LEU A 14 3.67 13.55 -1.77
CA LEU A 14 4.35 12.59 -0.89
C LEU A 14 4.20 13.01 0.59
N GLY A 15 3.68 12.10 1.41
CA GLY A 15 3.41 12.37 2.82
C GLY A 15 2.16 13.22 3.09
N SER A 16 1.36 13.52 2.06
CA SER A 16 0.15 14.34 2.20
C SER A 16 -1.05 13.58 2.76
N VAL A 17 -1.06 12.26 2.63
CA VAL A 17 -2.14 11.39 3.11
C VAL A 17 -1.68 10.55 4.29
N VAL A 18 -0.45 10.03 4.25
CA VAL A 18 0.18 9.32 5.38
C VAL A 18 1.33 10.16 5.91
N GLY A 19 1.07 10.96 6.91
CA GLY A 19 2.11 11.70 7.62
C GLY A 19 2.89 10.81 8.58
N TYR A 20 4.10 11.24 8.99
CA TYR A 20 4.93 10.53 9.96
C TYR A 20 4.28 10.38 11.36
N ARG A 21 3.21 11.12 11.64
CA ARG A 21 2.45 11.05 12.89
C ARG A 21 1.27 10.08 12.85
N ASP A 22 1.01 9.42 11.72
CA ASP A 22 -0.12 8.51 11.57
C ASP A 22 -0.03 7.33 12.57
N ASN A 23 1.12 6.67 12.59
CA ASN A 23 1.43 5.61 13.55
C ASN A 23 2.94 5.36 13.62
N PHE A 24 3.37 4.47 14.53
CA PHE A 24 4.78 4.13 14.73
C PHE A 24 5.49 3.66 13.45
N PHE A 25 4.86 2.78 12.67
CA PHE A 25 5.46 2.24 11.45
C PHE A 25 5.49 3.27 10.31
N ALA A 26 4.53 4.19 10.28
CA ALA A 26 4.58 5.33 9.37
C ALA A 26 5.73 6.28 9.70
N ALA A 27 6.00 6.50 10.99
CA ALA A 27 7.17 7.27 11.43
C ALA A 27 8.48 6.58 11.02
N LEU A 28 8.59 5.28 11.29
CA LEU A 28 9.76 4.48 10.92
C LEU A 28 9.99 4.49 9.40
N ASN A 29 8.96 4.17 8.61
CA ASN A 29 9.07 4.22 7.16
C ASN A 29 9.51 5.60 6.67
N SER A 30 8.89 6.67 7.18
CA SER A 30 9.24 8.05 6.78
C SER A 30 10.70 8.42 7.05
N ALA A 31 11.32 7.80 8.06
CA ALA A 31 12.71 8.05 8.41
C ALA A 31 13.72 7.28 7.54
N VAL A 32 13.33 6.11 7.02
CA VAL A 32 14.29 5.16 6.42
C VAL A 32 13.93 4.65 5.03
N PHE A 33 12.77 5.00 4.46
CA PHE A 33 12.42 4.54 3.12
C PHE A 33 13.41 5.09 2.09
N SER A 34 13.80 4.28 1.13
CA SER A 34 14.76 4.63 0.08
C SER A 34 14.24 4.40 -1.33
N ASP A 35 13.12 3.67 -1.44
CA ASP A 35 12.54 3.31 -2.73
C ASP A 35 11.02 3.18 -2.65
N GLY A 36 10.37 3.03 -3.79
CA GLY A 36 8.93 2.87 -3.90
C GLY A 36 8.42 3.07 -5.31
N SER A 37 7.11 3.03 -5.45
CA SER A 37 6.43 3.25 -6.72
C SER A 37 5.80 4.64 -6.77
N PHE A 38 5.98 5.35 -7.88
CA PHE A 38 5.29 6.59 -8.16
C PHE A 38 4.46 6.47 -9.42
N VAL A 39 3.15 6.65 -9.29
CA VAL A 39 2.19 6.58 -10.40
C VAL A 39 1.39 7.87 -10.46
N TYR A 40 1.46 8.57 -11.57
CA TYR A 40 0.65 9.74 -11.86
C TYR A 40 -0.16 9.51 -13.13
N ILE A 41 -1.47 9.56 -13.02
CA ILE A 41 -2.37 9.44 -14.17
C ILE A 41 -2.91 10.84 -14.48
N PRO A 42 -2.52 11.40 -15.64
CA PRO A 42 -2.95 12.74 -16.04
C PRO A 42 -4.46 12.84 -16.23
N LYS A 43 -4.97 14.05 -16.14
CA LYS A 43 -6.38 14.36 -16.40
C LYS A 43 -6.92 13.75 -17.69
N GLY A 44 -8.07 13.09 -17.59
CA GLY A 44 -8.78 12.47 -18.71
C GLY A 44 -8.14 11.18 -19.24
N VAL A 45 -7.03 10.72 -18.66
CA VAL A 45 -6.36 9.50 -19.10
C VAL A 45 -6.96 8.28 -18.40
N ARG A 46 -7.41 7.32 -19.19
CA ARG A 46 -7.77 5.99 -18.68
C ARG A 46 -6.64 5.02 -19.01
N CYS A 47 -5.95 4.53 -17.99
CA CYS A 47 -4.85 3.58 -18.20
C CYS A 47 -5.40 2.31 -18.87
N PRO A 48 -4.88 1.93 -20.06
CA PRO A 48 -5.49 0.87 -20.87
C PRO A 48 -5.19 -0.55 -20.34
N MET A 49 -4.23 -0.66 -19.43
CA MET A 49 -3.84 -1.93 -18.82
C MET A 49 -3.65 -1.79 -17.32
N GLU A 50 -3.70 -2.90 -16.61
CA GLU A 50 -3.33 -2.93 -15.20
C GLU A 50 -1.82 -2.70 -15.06
N LEU A 51 -1.46 -1.77 -14.19
CA LEU A 51 -0.07 -1.60 -13.77
C LEU A 51 0.23 -2.59 -12.65
N SER A 52 1.44 -3.11 -12.60
CA SER A 52 1.82 -4.02 -11.52
C SER A 52 3.24 -3.75 -11.01
N THR A 53 3.41 -3.90 -9.71
CA THR A 53 4.70 -3.89 -9.05
C THR A 53 4.85 -5.14 -8.21
N TYR A 54 6.04 -5.70 -8.22
CA TYR A 54 6.37 -6.88 -7.44
C TYR A 54 7.55 -6.59 -6.54
N PHE A 55 7.32 -6.64 -5.22
CA PHE A 55 8.36 -6.45 -4.20
C PHE A 55 8.84 -7.79 -3.66
N ARG A 56 10.16 -7.93 -3.54
CA ARG A 56 10.77 -9.13 -3.00
C ARG A 56 11.93 -8.80 -2.07
N ILE A 57 11.85 -9.26 -0.82
CA ILE A 57 12.96 -9.15 0.13
C ILE A 57 13.97 -10.26 -0.17
N ASN A 58 15.19 -9.90 -0.59
CA ASN A 58 16.23 -10.86 -0.91
C ASN A 58 17.40 -10.89 0.09
N ALA A 59 17.67 -9.81 0.80
CA ALA A 59 18.79 -9.72 1.73
C ALA A 59 18.46 -10.31 3.11
N ARG A 60 19.49 -10.83 3.79
CA ARG A 60 19.40 -11.30 5.18
C ARG A 60 19.53 -10.11 6.15
N ASN A 61 18.95 -10.24 7.34
CA ASN A 61 19.05 -9.25 8.43
C ASN A 61 18.68 -7.83 7.96
N THR A 62 17.71 -7.71 7.05
CA THR A 62 17.24 -6.43 6.52
C THR A 62 15.74 -6.30 6.66
N GLY A 63 15.29 -5.06 6.89
CA GLY A 63 13.90 -4.69 6.69
C GLY A 63 13.68 -4.14 5.29
N GLN A 64 12.44 -4.17 4.83
CA GLN A 64 12.01 -3.50 3.60
C GLN A 64 11.04 -2.36 3.96
N PHE A 65 11.37 -1.17 3.47
CA PHE A 65 10.65 0.06 3.74
C PHE A 65 10.40 0.77 2.42
N GLU A 66 9.31 0.44 1.76
CA GLU A 66 8.91 1.10 0.52
C GLU A 66 7.75 2.06 0.74
N ARG A 67 7.60 3.02 -0.19
CA ARG A 67 6.51 3.98 -0.17
C ARG A 67 5.93 4.14 -1.57
N THR A 68 4.71 3.68 -1.74
CA THR A 68 3.95 3.81 -3.00
C THR A 68 3.08 5.04 -2.96
N LEU A 69 3.17 5.87 -4.00
CA LEU A 69 2.33 7.05 -4.19
C LEU A 69 1.59 6.95 -5.52
N ILE A 70 0.27 6.97 -5.48
CA ILE A 70 -0.59 6.98 -6.65
C ILE A 70 -1.44 8.24 -6.66
N VAL A 71 -1.39 8.98 -7.75
CA VAL A 71 -2.21 10.17 -7.96
C VAL A 71 -3.00 10.01 -9.25
N ALA A 72 -4.31 9.97 -9.13
CA ALA A 72 -5.24 9.97 -10.25
C ALA A 72 -5.86 11.36 -10.38
N ASP A 73 -5.49 12.09 -11.44
CA ASP A 73 -6.02 13.42 -11.71
C ASP A 73 -7.44 13.35 -12.26
N ASP A 74 -8.10 14.48 -12.47
CA ASP A 74 -9.51 14.55 -12.85
C ASP A 74 -9.83 13.63 -14.05
N ASP A 75 -10.99 12.98 -14.00
CA ASP A 75 -11.52 12.12 -15.08
C ASP A 75 -10.60 10.95 -15.48
N SER A 76 -9.67 10.54 -14.60
CA SER A 76 -8.70 9.49 -14.90
C SER A 76 -9.07 8.14 -14.29
N TYR A 77 -8.41 7.09 -14.79
CA TYR A 77 -8.63 5.72 -14.30
C TYR A 77 -7.32 4.93 -14.26
N VAL A 78 -7.11 4.17 -13.18
CA VAL A 78 -6.04 3.19 -13.11
C VAL A 78 -6.43 1.97 -12.29
N SER A 79 -6.02 0.80 -12.75
CA SER A 79 -5.95 -0.44 -11.96
C SER A 79 -4.49 -0.75 -11.65
N TYR A 80 -4.19 -1.00 -10.38
CA TYR A 80 -2.82 -1.25 -9.90
C TYR A 80 -2.79 -2.50 -9.02
N LEU A 81 -1.90 -3.42 -9.35
CA LEU A 81 -1.67 -4.65 -8.60
C LEU A 81 -0.29 -4.64 -7.94
N GLU A 82 -0.27 -4.87 -6.65
CA GLU A 82 0.96 -5.06 -5.88
C GLU A 82 1.08 -6.51 -5.41
N GLY A 83 2.17 -7.15 -5.80
CA GLY A 83 2.54 -8.48 -5.33
C GLY A 83 3.75 -8.40 -4.41
N CYS A 84 3.71 -9.12 -3.30
CA CYS A 84 4.82 -9.14 -2.34
C CYS A 84 5.15 -10.56 -1.90
N THR A 85 6.44 -10.87 -1.83
CA THR A 85 6.91 -12.16 -1.32
C THR A 85 8.31 -12.08 -0.69
N ALA A 86 8.63 -13.04 0.16
CA ALA A 86 9.95 -13.23 0.73
C ALA A 86 10.36 -14.70 0.70
N PRO A 87 11.67 -15.01 0.58
CA PRO A 87 12.16 -16.38 0.70
C PRO A 87 12.03 -16.89 2.14
N MET A 88 11.99 -18.22 2.27
CA MET A 88 11.99 -18.91 3.56
C MET A 88 13.32 -18.67 4.28
N ARG A 89 13.26 -18.20 5.54
CA ARG A 89 14.43 -17.96 6.40
C ARG A 89 14.09 -18.19 7.86
N ASP A 90 15.05 -18.68 8.64
CA ASP A 90 14.92 -18.95 10.09
C ASP A 90 14.95 -17.67 10.96
N GLU A 91 15.05 -16.52 10.35
CA GLU A 91 15.07 -15.21 11.00
C GLU A 91 13.81 -14.41 10.69
N ASN A 92 13.40 -13.57 11.61
CA ASN A 92 12.30 -12.64 11.36
C ASN A 92 12.78 -11.48 10.49
N GLN A 93 11.94 -11.07 9.55
CA GLN A 93 12.19 -9.92 8.69
C GLN A 93 11.05 -8.91 8.82
N LEU A 94 11.38 -7.63 8.89
CA LEU A 94 10.39 -6.56 8.96
C LEU A 94 10.09 -6.02 7.56
N HIS A 95 8.81 -6.01 7.21
CA HIS A 95 8.28 -5.26 6.09
C HIS A 95 7.36 -4.15 6.64
N ALA A 96 7.74 -2.91 6.46
CA ALA A 96 6.95 -1.77 6.90
C ALA A 96 6.76 -0.79 5.74
N ALA A 97 5.67 -0.95 5.02
CA ALA A 97 5.37 -0.19 3.81
C ALA A 97 4.31 0.89 4.04
N ILE A 98 4.31 1.88 3.17
CA ILE A 98 3.27 2.90 3.09
C ILE A 98 2.70 2.95 1.67
N VAL A 99 1.38 3.08 1.59
CA VAL A 99 0.67 3.38 0.34
C VAL A 99 -0.18 4.61 0.53
N GLU A 100 0.02 5.60 -0.33
CA GLU A 100 -0.77 6.83 -0.40
C GLU A 100 -1.46 6.91 -1.75
N ILE A 101 -2.78 7.12 -1.74
CA ILE A 101 -3.56 7.29 -2.97
C ILE A 101 -4.36 8.59 -2.88
N ILE A 102 -4.27 9.41 -3.91
CA ILE A 102 -5.05 10.63 -4.07
C ILE A 102 -5.93 10.50 -5.31
N VAL A 103 -7.24 10.69 -5.14
CA VAL A 103 -8.21 10.56 -6.22
C VAL A 103 -8.94 11.89 -6.38
N HIS A 104 -8.73 12.53 -7.54
CA HIS A 104 -9.35 13.81 -7.91
C HIS A 104 -10.75 13.63 -8.53
N ASP A 105 -11.32 14.70 -9.08
CA ASP A 105 -12.69 14.74 -9.56
C ASP A 105 -13.00 13.64 -10.61
N ARG A 106 -14.02 12.83 -10.37
CA ARG A 106 -14.49 11.76 -11.26
C ARG A 106 -13.41 10.73 -11.64
N ALA A 107 -12.31 10.73 -10.91
CA ALA A 107 -11.27 9.73 -11.09
C ALA A 107 -11.62 8.43 -10.34
N GLU A 108 -11.10 7.32 -10.84
CA GLU A 108 -11.28 6.01 -10.24
C GLU A 108 -9.93 5.29 -10.12
N VAL A 109 -9.63 4.78 -8.94
CA VAL A 109 -8.47 3.94 -8.67
C VAL A 109 -8.92 2.59 -8.14
N LYS A 110 -8.45 1.51 -8.77
CA LYS A 110 -8.53 0.15 -8.23
C LYS A 110 -7.14 -0.27 -7.77
N TYR A 111 -7.02 -0.57 -6.49
CA TYR A 111 -5.75 -1.01 -5.92
C TYR A 111 -5.91 -2.40 -5.32
N SER A 112 -5.17 -3.34 -5.86
CA SER A 112 -5.20 -4.74 -5.44
C SER A 112 -3.85 -5.15 -4.85
N THR A 113 -3.86 -5.94 -3.78
CA THR A 113 -2.66 -6.58 -3.26
C THR A 113 -2.85 -8.06 -3.05
N VAL A 114 -1.84 -8.82 -3.44
CA VAL A 114 -1.70 -10.23 -3.08
C VAL A 114 -0.38 -10.38 -2.33
N GLN A 115 -0.47 -10.70 -1.04
CA GLN A 115 0.68 -10.87 -0.18
C GLN A 115 0.76 -12.30 0.32
N ASN A 116 1.87 -12.95 -0.04
CA ASN A 116 2.19 -14.32 0.37
C ASN A 116 3.63 -14.35 0.90
N TRP A 117 3.80 -13.76 2.06
CA TRP A 117 5.07 -13.73 2.77
C TRP A 117 5.35 -15.06 3.47
N TYR A 118 6.61 -15.38 3.70
CA TYR A 118 6.98 -16.54 4.49
C TYR A 118 6.45 -16.43 5.94
N PRO A 119 5.66 -17.42 6.42
CA PRO A 119 4.99 -17.33 7.72
C PRO A 119 5.84 -17.77 8.92
N GLY A 120 7.00 -18.35 8.69
CA GLY A 120 7.78 -19.09 9.67
C GLY A 120 7.72 -20.61 9.44
N ASP A 121 8.50 -21.36 10.21
CA ASP A 121 8.54 -22.82 10.12
C ASP A 121 7.39 -23.49 10.91
N ALA A 122 7.40 -24.82 10.98
CA ALA A 122 6.36 -25.59 11.66
C ALA A 122 6.30 -25.33 13.18
N GLU A 123 7.36 -24.84 13.78
CA GLU A 123 7.48 -24.45 15.17
C GLU A 123 7.16 -22.96 15.40
N GLY A 124 6.82 -22.21 14.35
CA GLY A 124 6.52 -20.78 14.42
C GLY A 124 7.76 -19.88 14.49
N LYS A 125 8.93 -20.40 14.09
CA LYS A 125 10.18 -19.65 14.12
C LYS A 125 10.43 -18.96 12.77
N GLY A 126 10.97 -17.75 12.82
CA GLY A 126 11.22 -16.93 11.62
C GLY A 126 9.95 -16.29 11.08
N GLY A 127 9.97 -15.98 9.79
CA GLY A 127 8.84 -15.38 9.07
C GLY A 127 8.84 -13.86 9.05
N VAL A 128 7.97 -13.30 8.24
CA VAL A 128 7.89 -11.86 7.98
C VAL A 128 6.88 -11.19 8.93
N TYR A 129 7.29 -10.08 9.51
CA TYR A 129 6.41 -9.13 10.18
C TYR A 129 5.98 -8.08 9.16
N ASN A 130 4.73 -8.14 8.76
CA ASN A 130 4.17 -7.35 7.67
C ASN A 130 3.28 -6.24 8.22
N PHE A 131 3.84 -5.05 8.36
CA PHE A 131 3.15 -3.87 8.90
C PHE A 131 2.97 -2.82 7.82
N VAL A 132 1.75 -2.68 7.29
CA VAL A 132 1.48 -1.81 6.15
C VAL A 132 0.43 -0.77 6.48
N THR A 133 0.79 0.48 6.25
CA THR A 133 -0.12 1.63 6.39
C THR A 133 -0.59 2.07 5.02
N LYS A 134 -1.89 1.92 4.74
CA LYS A 134 -2.50 2.34 3.47
C LYS A 134 -3.57 3.39 3.73
N ARG A 135 -3.48 4.52 3.03
CA ARG A 135 -4.47 5.59 3.11
C ARG A 135 -4.82 6.08 1.72
N GLY A 136 -6.11 6.18 1.45
CA GLY A 136 -6.63 6.83 0.26
C GLY A 136 -7.36 8.11 0.64
N ASN A 137 -7.20 9.16 -0.16
CA ASN A 137 -7.99 10.38 -0.07
C ASN A 137 -8.81 10.52 -1.36
N CYS A 138 -10.11 10.24 -1.25
CA CYS A 138 -11.10 10.53 -2.29
C CYS A 138 -11.47 12.02 -2.20
N LYS A 139 -10.59 12.85 -2.73
CA LYS A 139 -10.62 14.30 -2.59
C LYS A 139 -11.57 14.96 -3.57
N GLY A 140 -11.75 14.37 -4.73
CA GLY A 140 -12.55 14.92 -5.81
C GLY A 140 -14.03 14.56 -5.72
N VAL A 141 -14.86 15.38 -6.36
CA VAL A 141 -16.29 15.12 -6.56
C VAL A 141 -16.46 13.83 -7.39
N ASP A 142 -17.39 12.96 -6.98
CA ASP A 142 -17.66 11.66 -7.66
C ASP A 142 -16.42 10.76 -7.78
N SER A 143 -15.40 10.95 -6.95
CA SER A 143 -14.19 10.13 -6.98
C SER A 143 -14.43 8.75 -6.37
N LYS A 144 -13.70 7.74 -6.86
CA LYS A 144 -13.87 6.36 -6.41
C LYS A 144 -12.54 5.67 -6.14
N LEU A 145 -12.46 4.99 -4.98
CA LEU A 145 -11.32 4.13 -4.63
C LEU A 145 -11.80 2.73 -4.23
N SER A 146 -11.32 1.72 -4.92
CA SER A 146 -11.52 0.32 -4.55
C SER A 146 -10.23 -0.29 -4.01
N TRP A 147 -10.28 -0.84 -2.81
CA TRP A 147 -9.23 -1.65 -2.22
C TRP A 147 -9.59 -3.12 -2.30
N THR A 148 -8.71 -3.95 -2.86
CA THR A 148 -8.81 -5.40 -2.76
C THR A 148 -7.52 -5.93 -2.15
N GLN A 149 -7.60 -6.75 -1.12
CA GLN A 149 -6.42 -7.36 -0.53
C GLN A 149 -6.62 -8.83 -0.17
N VAL A 150 -5.58 -9.60 -0.44
CA VAL A 150 -5.47 -11.01 -0.07
C VAL A 150 -4.19 -11.19 0.73
N GLU A 151 -4.35 -11.60 1.99
CA GLU A 151 -3.25 -11.83 2.94
C GLU A 151 -3.23 -13.31 3.29
N THR A 152 -2.21 -14.03 2.84
CA THR A 152 -2.10 -15.48 3.03
C THR A 152 -0.74 -15.92 3.58
N GLY A 153 0.02 -15.05 4.11
CA GLY A 153 1.35 -15.34 4.62
C GLY A 153 1.66 -14.50 5.85
N SER A 154 2.96 -14.29 6.08
CA SER A 154 3.51 -13.57 7.21
C SER A 154 3.38 -14.32 8.55
N ALA A 155 4.35 -14.13 9.44
CA ALA A 155 4.22 -14.55 10.83
C ALA A 155 3.23 -13.64 11.57
N ILE A 156 3.34 -12.33 11.33
CA ILE A 156 2.43 -11.33 11.87
C ILE A 156 2.04 -10.36 10.77
N THR A 157 0.75 -10.17 10.55
CA THR A 157 0.20 -9.13 9.68
C THR A 157 -0.54 -8.09 10.49
N TRP A 158 -0.16 -6.81 10.35
CA TRP A 158 -0.89 -5.67 10.87
C TRP A 158 -1.15 -4.69 9.73
N LYS A 159 -2.43 -4.56 9.33
CA LYS A 159 -2.77 -3.84 8.11
C LYS A 159 -4.16 -3.23 8.17
N TYR A 160 -4.20 -1.91 8.22
CA TYR A 160 -5.43 -1.13 8.31
C TYR A 160 -5.51 -0.11 7.18
N PRO A 161 -5.96 -0.49 5.98
CA PRO A 161 -6.27 0.48 4.94
C PRO A 161 -7.41 1.39 5.37
N SER A 162 -7.35 2.64 4.97
CA SER A 162 -8.43 3.59 5.19
C SER A 162 -8.68 4.46 3.97
N CYS A 163 -9.90 5.00 3.89
CA CYS A 163 -10.29 6.00 2.92
C CYS A 163 -10.83 7.23 3.63
N ILE A 164 -10.37 8.40 3.21
CA ILE A 164 -10.86 9.70 3.62
C ILE A 164 -11.74 10.21 2.47
N LEU A 165 -13.03 10.39 2.73
CA LEU A 165 -14.05 10.76 1.74
C LEU A 165 -14.36 12.25 1.89
N THR A 166 -13.59 13.11 1.24
CA THR A 166 -13.74 14.57 1.36
C THR A 166 -14.43 15.22 0.17
N GLY A 167 -14.47 14.55 -0.98
CA GLY A 167 -15.21 15.03 -2.15
C GLY A 167 -16.70 14.68 -2.09
N ASP A 168 -17.55 15.55 -2.58
CA ASP A 168 -18.99 15.28 -2.69
C ASP A 168 -19.22 14.01 -3.54
N ASN A 169 -20.14 13.15 -3.10
CA ASN A 169 -20.43 11.85 -3.73
C ASN A 169 -19.22 10.91 -3.87
N SER A 170 -18.12 11.17 -3.18
CA SER A 170 -16.97 10.25 -3.23
C SER A 170 -17.34 8.91 -2.61
N THR A 171 -16.79 7.84 -3.18
CA THR A 171 -17.09 6.47 -2.75
C THR A 171 -15.82 5.67 -2.52
N ALA A 172 -15.87 4.75 -1.57
CA ALA A 172 -14.81 3.78 -1.36
C ALA A 172 -15.38 2.38 -1.15
N GLU A 173 -14.71 1.40 -1.72
CA GLU A 173 -15.03 -0.02 -1.57
C GLU A 173 -13.83 -0.75 -0.98
N PHE A 174 -14.10 -1.72 -0.12
CA PHE A 174 -13.05 -2.49 0.50
C PHE A 174 -13.39 -3.98 0.54
N TYR A 175 -12.54 -4.78 -0.10
CA TYR A 175 -12.64 -6.23 -0.15
C TYR A 175 -11.37 -6.83 0.45
N SER A 176 -11.50 -7.65 1.49
CA SER A 176 -10.35 -8.25 2.16
C SER A 176 -10.58 -9.71 2.49
N VAL A 177 -9.55 -10.49 2.21
CA VAL A 177 -9.44 -11.89 2.63
C VAL A 177 -8.14 -12.04 3.40
N ALA A 178 -8.22 -12.51 4.64
CA ALA A 178 -7.07 -12.88 5.44
C ALA A 178 -7.21 -14.34 5.88
N VAL A 179 -6.23 -15.16 5.54
CA VAL A 179 -6.20 -16.57 5.90
C VAL A 179 -4.96 -16.84 6.73
N THR A 180 -5.15 -17.32 7.95
CA THR A 180 -4.06 -17.68 8.85
C THR A 180 -4.04 -19.19 9.11
N ASN A 181 -2.87 -19.73 9.34
CA ASN A 181 -2.62 -21.11 9.65
C ASN A 181 -1.50 -21.23 10.70
N ASN A 182 -1.52 -22.30 11.49
CA ASN A 182 -0.54 -22.58 12.53
C ASN A 182 -0.35 -21.37 13.49
N TYR A 183 0.86 -20.82 13.57
CA TYR A 183 1.23 -19.72 14.48
C TYR A 183 1.06 -18.32 13.87
N GLN A 184 0.50 -18.22 12.67
CA GLN A 184 0.28 -16.92 12.04
C GLN A 184 -0.72 -16.06 12.83
N GLN A 185 -0.45 -14.78 12.88
CA GLN A 185 -1.31 -13.78 13.49
C GLN A 185 -1.67 -12.71 12.46
N ALA A 186 -2.94 -12.39 12.34
CA ALA A 186 -3.40 -11.32 11.46
C ALA A 186 -4.36 -10.40 12.21
N ASP A 187 -4.01 -9.13 12.25
CA ASP A 187 -4.86 -8.04 12.72
C ASP A 187 -5.08 -7.09 11.54
N THR A 188 -6.23 -7.25 10.90
CA THR A 188 -6.60 -6.50 9.69
C THR A 188 -7.97 -5.88 9.83
N GLY A 189 -8.14 -4.74 9.23
CA GLY A 189 -9.41 -4.03 9.25
C GLY A 189 -9.41 -2.88 8.26
N THR A 190 -10.49 -2.10 8.25
CA THR A 190 -10.57 -0.88 7.44
C THR A 190 -11.25 0.24 8.20
N LYS A 191 -10.96 1.46 7.80
CA LYS A 191 -11.57 2.66 8.34
C LYS A 191 -12.00 3.58 7.19
N MET A 192 -13.28 3.90 7.16
CA MET A 192 -13.86 4.92 6.27
C MET A 192 -14.11 6.18 7.08
N ILE A 193 -13.67 7.33 6.62
CA ILE A 193 -13.70 8.62 7.32
C ILE A 193 -14.38 9.66 6.43
#